data_978abfad2e5bfcc592e16880faade692
#
_entry.id   978abfad2e5bfcc592e16880faade692
#
_cell.length_a   1.000
_cell.length_b   1.000
_cell.length_c   1.000
_cell.angle_alpha   90.00
_cell.angle_beta   90.00
_cell.angle_gamma   90.00
#
_symmetry.space_group_name_H-M   'P 1'
#
loop_
_entity.id
_entity.type
_entity.pdbx_description
1 polymer ?
#
loop_
_entity_poly.entity_id
_entity_poly.type
_entity_poly.pdbx_seq_one_letter_code
_entity_poly.pdbx_strand_id
1 'polypeptide(L)'
;VRRFKNESKAISILNHPNIVKVYDVSVTDRLQYIVMEYVDGITLKEYLKQRGGALTWKETVHFATQVLSALQHAHSKGIIHRDVKPQNIMLLADGSIKMMDFGIARFSRAQSQTVSDKAIGSVHYISPEQAKGDKTDARTDIYSVGVMLYEMLSGKLPFDGDGAVSIAIMQISEKP
;
A
#
# COMPACT_ATOMS: atom_id res chain seq x y z
N VAL A 1 -18.93 2.93 13.12
CA VAL A 1 -19.79 3.48 12.04
C VAL A 1 -19.39 4.93 11.67
N ARG A 2 -19.36 5.90 12.61
CA ARG A 2 -19.07 7.32 12.33
C ARG A 2 -17.66 7.56 11.78
N ARG A 3 -16.64 6.83 12.25
CA ARG A 3 -15.25 6.97 11.87
C ARG A 3 -14.99 6.47 10.44
N PHE A 4 -15.59 5.34 10.06
CA PHE A 4 -15.54 4.79 8.70
C PHE A 4 -16.13 5.79 7.69
N LYS A 5 -17.29 6.38 8.01
CA LYS A 5 -17.98 7.34 7.12
C LYS A 5 -17.15 8.61 6.86
N ASN A 6 -16.36 9.06 7.83
CA ASN A 6 -15.51 10.25 7.68
C ASN A 6 -14.23 9.95 6.87
N GLU A 7 -13.59 8.80 7.10
CA GLU A 7 -12.37 8.41 6.38
C GLU A 7 -12.68 7.99 4.93
N SER A 8 -13.81 7.32 4.70
CA SER A 8 -14.26 6.94 3.35
C SER A 8 -14.64 8.16 2.50
N LYS A 9 -15.24 9.20 3.10
CA LYS A 9 -15.44 10.50 2.43
C LYS A 9 -14.12 11.18 2.07
N ALA A 10 -13.08 11.01 2.88
CA ALA A 10 -11.77 11.56 2.59
C ALA A 10 -11.13 10.91 1.36
N ILE A 11 -11.37 9.61 1.12
CA ILE A 11 -10.82 8.90 -0.05
C ILE A 11 -11.51 9.34 -1.35
N SER A 12 -12.80 9.64 -1.32
CA SER A 12 -13.57 10.08 -2.51
C SER A 12 -13.12 11.45 -3.06
N ILE A 13 -12.35 12.24 -2.31
CA ILE A 13 -11.79 13.51 -2.77
C ILE A 13 -10.48 13.34 -3.57
N LEU A 14 -9.89 12.13 -3.55
CA LEU A 14 -8.69 11.85 -4.32
C LEU A 14 -9.05 11.73 -5.82
N ASN A 15 -8.52 12.64 -6.62
CA ASN A 15 -8.66 12.63 -8.07
C ASN A 15 -7.27 12.79 -8.69
N HIS A 16 -6.65 11.68 -9.10
CA HIS A 16 -5.31 11.64 -9.65
C HIS A 16 -5.20 10.46 -10.63
N PRO A 17 -4.49 10.57 -11.77
CA PRO A 17 -4.38 9.50 -12.76
C PRO A 17 -3.81 8.19 -12.19
N ASN A 18 -2.91 8.28 -11.21
CA ASN A 18 -2.28 7.12 -10.57
C ASN A 18 -2.98 6.67 -9.26
N ILE A 19 -4.21 7.07 -9.02
CA ILE A 19 -5.04 6.62 -7.89
C ILE A 19 -6.33 6.04 -8.43
N VAL A 20 -6.74 4.86 -7.93
CA VAL A 20 -8.04 4.27 -8.26
C VAL A 20 -9.15 5.19 -7.75
N LYS A 21 -10.04 5.58 -8.64
CA LYS A 21 -11.15 6.48 -8.33
C LYS A 21 -12.21 5.75 -7.52
N VAL A 22 -12.59 6.31 -6.39
CA VAL A 22 -13.72 5.85 -5.59
C VAL A 22 -14.95 6.67 -5.98
N TYR A 23 -16.02 5.99 -6.40
CA TYR A 23 -17.26 6.61 -6.83
C TYR A 23 -18.25 6.76 -5.70
N ASP A 24 -18.35 5.75 -4.82
CA ASP A 24 -19.27 5.75 -3.70
C ASP A 24 -18.78 4.88 -2.55
N VAL A 25 -19.21 5.23 -1.34
CA VAL A 25 -18.94 4.44 -0.14
C VAL A 25 -20.20 4.42 0.70
N SER A 26 -20.74 3.25 0.94
CA SER A 26 -21.91 3.05 1.78
C SER A 26 -21.62 2.20 2.99
N VAL A 27 -22.17 2.63 4.12
CA VAL A 27 -22.06 1.95 5.41
C VAL A 27 -23.44 1.90 6.03
N THR A 28 -24.02 0.71 6.05
CA THR A 28 -25.24 0.39 6.77
C THR A 28 -24.94 -0.61 7.89
N ASP A 29 -25.88 -0.85 8.77
CA ASP A 29 -25.72 -1.83 9.85
C ASP A 29 -25.57 -3.28 9.35
N ARG A 30 -25.98 -3.53 8.10
CA ARG A 30 -25.95 -4.87 7.48
C ARG A 30 -24.94 -5.02 6.35
N LEU A 31 -24.52 -3.92 5.73
CA LEU A 31 -23.66 -3.97 4.54
C LEU A 31 -22.71 -2.77 4.49
N GLN A 32 -21.44 -3.05 4.23
CA GLN A 32 -20.42 -2.03 3.95
C GLN A 32 -19.84 -2.32 2.57
N TYR A 33 -19.85 -1.33 1.67
CA TYR A 33 -19.27 -1.48 0.35
C TYR A 33 -18.62 -0.19 -0.13
N ILE A 34 -17.66 -0.36 -1.03
CA ILE A 34 -16.99 0.72 -1.76
C ILE A 34 -17.19 0.45 -3.24
N VAL A 35 -17.69 1.43 -3.97
CA VAL A 35 -17.78 1.40 -5.43
C VAL A 35 -16.58 2.16 -5.98
N MET A 36 -15.79 1.48 -6.80
CA MET A 36 -14.57 2.06 -7.35
C MET A 36 -14.42 1.76 -8.83
N GLU A 37 -13.52 2.48 -9.48
CA GLU A 37 -13.08 2.25 -10.85
C GLU A 37 -12.60 0.80 -11.00
N TYR A 38 -13.06 0.15 -12.07
CA TYR A 38 -12.48 -1.12 -12.49
C TYR A 38 -11.16 -0.86 -13.23
N VAL A 39 -10.10 -1.49 -12.78
CA VAL A 39 -8.77 -1.37 -13.40
C VAL A 39 -8.44 -2.68 -14.11
N ASP A 40 -8.34 -2.63 -15.43
CA ASP A 40 -7.90 -3.76 -16.24
C ASP A 40 -6.36 -3.80 -16.27
N GLY A 41 -5.78 -4.74 -15.54
CA GLY A 41 -4.34 -4.83 -15.36
C GLY A 41 -3.93 -5.95 -14.41
N ILE A 42 -2.64 -6.00 -14.10
CA ILE A 42 -2.07 -6.93 -13.12
C ILE A 42 -1.46 -6.15 -11.96
N THR A 43 -1.30 -6.79 -10.80
CA THR A 43 -0.59 -6.14 -9.69
C THR A 43 0.90 -6.02 -9.99
N LEU A 44 1.56 -5.00 -9.44
CA LEU A 44 3.02 -4.87 -9.53
C LEU A 44 3.73 -6.10 -8.92
N LYS A 45 3.11 -6.78 -7.94
CA LYS A 45 3.62 -8.03 -7.37
C LYS A 45 3.62 -9.17 -8.38
N GLU A 46 2.53 -9.31 -9.14
CA GLU A 46 2.44 -10.30 -10.23
C GLU A 46 3.44 -9.99 -11.34
N TYR A 47 3.57 -8.72 -11.71
CA TYR A 47 4.56 -8.29 -12.70
C TYR A 47 6.00 -8.61 -12.25
N LEU A 48 6.38 -8.30 -11.00
CA LEU A 48 7.66 -8.68 -10.41
C LEU A 48 7.92 -10.18 -10.54
N LYS A 49 6.92 -11.00 -10.20
CA LYS A 49 7.01 -12.46 -10.32
C LYS A 49 7.25 -12.90 -11.78
N GLN A 50 6.52 -12.32 -12.73
CA GLN A 50 6.70 -12.61 -14.17
C GLN A 50 8.08 -12.22 -14.69
N ARG A 51 8.68 -11.17 -14.11
CA ARG A 51 10.02 -10.66 -14.47
C ARG A 51 11.17 -11.40 -13.77
N GLY A 52 10.88 -12.44 -12.99
CA GLY A 52 11.90 -13.21 -12.25
C GLY A 52 12.33 -12.57 -10.93
N GLY A 53 11.54 -11.62 -10.41
CA GLY A 53 11.70 -10.99 -9.10
C GLY A 53 12.29 -9.58 -9.12
N ALA A 54 13.21 -9.28 -10.05
CA ALA A 54 13.86 -7.97 -10.16
C ALA A 54 13.47 -7.22 -11.45
N LEU A 55 13.47 -5.89 -11.36
CA LEU A 55 13.24 -4.99 -12.49
C LEU A 55 14.54 -4.25 -12.86
N THR A 56 14.56 -3.73 -14.07
CA THR A 56 15.62 -2.77 -14.46
C THR A 56 15.47 -1.46 -13.67
N TRP A 57 16.57 -0.73 -13.50
CA TRP A 57 16.53 0.57 -12.85
C TRP A 57 15.57 1.55 -13.55
N LYS A 58 15.45 1.46 -14.88
CA LYS A 58 14.54 2.31 -15.68
C LYS A 58 13.07 2.03 -15.35
N GLU A 59 12.66 0.76 -15.30
CA GLU A 59 11.32 0.35 -14.90
C GLU A 59 11.04 0.76 -13.46
N THR A 60 12.01 0.55 -12.55
CA THR A 60 11.88 0.92 -11.14
C THR A 60 11.65 2.43 -10.97
N VAL A 61 12.43 3.27 -11.64
CA VAL A 61 12.25 4.74 -11.60
C VAL A 61 10.91 5.14 -12.21
N HIS A 62 10.52 4.51 -13.32
CA HIS A 62 9.23 4.79 -13.97
C HIS A 62 8.04 4.54 -13.04
N PHE A 63 8.00 3.39 -12.37
CA PHE A 63 6.92 3.07 -11.42
C PHE A 63 7.01 3.91 -10.15
N ALA A 64 8.20 4.07 -9.58
CA ALA A 64 8.41 4.85 -8.37
C ALA A 64 7.96 6.31 -8.52
N THR A 65 8.24 6.94 -9.66
CA THR A 65 7.83 8.32 -9.95
C THR A 65 6.31 8.46 -9.92
N GLN A 66 5.59 7.52 -10.51
CA GLN A 66 4.12 7.52 -10.52
C GLN A 66 3.54 7.27 -9.12
N VAL A 67 4.11 6.33 -8.35
CA VAL A 67 3.73 6.06 -6.96
C VAL A 67 3.93 7.31 -6.10
N LEU A 68 5.08 7.95 -6.18
CA LEU A 68 5.40 9.17 -5.42
C LEU A 68 4.49 10.34 -5.80
N SER A 69 4.12 10.48 -7.09
CA SER A 69 3.14 11.47 -7.55
C SER A 69 1.77 11.26 -6.92
N ALA A 70 1.30 10.01 -6.89
CA ALA A 70 0.04 9.64 -6.23
C ALA A 70 0.06 9.94 -4.73
N LEU A 71 1.14 9.55 -4.04
CA LEU A 71 1.32 9.81 -2.61
C LEU A 71 1.39 11.30 -2.31
N GLN A 72 2.12 12.08 -3.10
CA GLN A 72 2.18 13.54 -2.96
C GLN A 72 0.78 14.17 -3.02
N HIS A 73 -0.05 13.73 -3.98
CA HIS A 73 -1.43 14.20 -4.10
C HIS A 73 -2.25 13.85 -2.85
N ALA A 74 -2.15 12.61 -2.34
CA ALA A 74 -2.87 12.19 -1.14
C ALA A 74 -2.38 12.95 0.11
N HIS A 75 -1.07 13.05 0.31
CA HIS A 75 -0.46 13.74 1.43
C HIS A 75 -0.82 15.22 1.48
N SER A 76 -0.90 15.91 0.32
CA SER A 76 -1.35 17.31 0.25
C SER A 76 -2.78 17.51 0.75
N LYS A 77 -3.59 16.44 0.77
CA LYS A 77 -4.96 16.40 1.31
C LYS A 77 -5.04 15.80 2.71
N GLY A 78 -3.90 15.56 3.37
CA GLY A 78 -3.83 14.98 4.71
C GLY A 78 -4.15 13.48 4.76
N ILE A 79 -4.14 12.79 3.62
CA ILE A 79 -4.44 11.36 3.52
C ILE A 79 -3.14 10.57 3.44
N ILE A 80 -2.93 9.64 4.36
CA ILE A 80 -1.79 8.73 4.43
C ILE A 80 -2.26 7.34 4.03
N HIS A 81 -1.52 6.67 3.13
CA HIS A 81 -1.90 5.36 2.59
C HIS A 81 -1.75 4.23 3.63
N ARG A 82 -0.61 4.16 4.30
CA ARG A 82 -0.26 3.22 5.38
C ARG A 82 -0.14 1.73 4.99
N ASP A 83 -0.34 1.38 3.73
CA ASP A 83 -0.19 0.01 3.23
C ASP A 83 0.37 0.02 1.80
N VAL A 84 1.41 0.83 1.56
CA VAL A 84 2.11 0.89 0.27
C VAL A 84 2.91 -0.40 0.08
N LYS A 85 2.56 -1.14 -0.98
CA LYS A 85 3.20 -2.41 -1.34
C LYS A 85 2.85 -2.79 -2.78
N PRO A 86 3.61 -3.66 -3.44
CA PRO A 86 3.36 -4.05 -4.83
C PRO A 86 1.98 -4.68 -5.08
N GLN A 87 1.37 -5.31 -4.08
CA GLN A 87 0.03 -5.89 -4.18
C GLN A 87 -1.08 -4.83 -4.31
N ASN A 88 -0.84 -3.61 -3.81
CA ASN A 88 -1.79 -2.49 -3.84
C ASN A 88 -1.52 -1.51 -4.99
N ILE A 89 -0.74 -1.91 -5.99
CA ILE A 89 -0.42 -1.14 -7.17
C ILE A 89 -0.79 -1.96 -8.40
N MET A 90 -1.75 -1.46 -9.19
CA MET A 90 -2.13 -2.06 -10.47
C MET A 90 -1.27 -1.46 -11.58
N LEU A 91 -0.74 -2.31 -12.45
CA LEU A 91 -0.02 -1.95 -13.67
C LEU A 91 -0.94 -2.18 -14.87
N LEU A 92 -1.13 -1.14 -15.69
CA LEU A 92 -1.95 -1.16 -16.88
C LEU A 92 -1.08 -1.50 -18.12
N ALA A 93 -1.74 -1.86 -19.22
CA ALA A 93 -1.07 -2.25 -20.46
C ALA A 93 -0.20 -1.13 -21.08
N ASP A 94 -0.52 0.13 -20.84
CA ASP A 94 0.23 1.30 -21.29
C ASP A 94 1.46 1.64 -20.42
N GLY A 95 1.72 0.86 -19.37
CA GLY A 95 2.81 1.09 -18.40
C GLY A 95 2.48 2.11 -17.33
N SER A 96 1.27 2.67 -17.29
CA SER A 96 0.82 3.49 -16.17
C SER A 96 0.44 2.63 -14.96
N ILE A 97 0.47 3.23 -13.76
CA ILE A 97 0.03 2.53 -12.54
C ILE A 97 -1.18 3.22 -11.91
N LYS A 98 -1.93 2.44 -11.14
CA LYS A 98 -2.95 2.95 -10.23
C LYS A 98 -2.79 2.36 -8.85
N MET A 99 -2.67 3.21 -7.84
CA MET A 99 -2.65 2.81 -6.43
C MET A 99 -4.07 2.55 -5.94
N MET A 100 -4.23 1.46 -5.21
CA MET A 100 -5.50 1.01 -4.61
C MET A 100 -5.45 1.14 -3.08
N ASP A 101 -6.60 1.00 -2.45
CA ASP A 101 -6.76 0.76 -1.01
C ASP A 101 -6.19 1.85 -0.07
N PHE A 102 -6.25 3.13 -0.46
CA PHE A 102 -5.90 4.25 0.42
C PHE A 102 -6.69 4.20 1.73
N GLY A 103 -5.97 4.06 2.86
CA GLY A 103 -6.53 4.18 4.21
C GLY A 103 -7.54 3.11 4.65
N ILE A 104 -7.91 2.15 3.77
CA ILE A 104 -8.91 1.10 4.04
C ILE A 104 -8.38 0.07 5.06
N ALA A 105 -7.07 -0.10 5.15
CA ALA A 105 -6.42 -1.08 6.03
C ALA A 105 -6.69 -0.87 7.54
N ARG A 106 -7.08 0.32 7.97
CA ARG A 106 -7.47 0.59 9.36
C ARG A 106 -8.78 -0.10 9.76
N PHE A 107 -9.65 -0.41 8.80
CA PHE A 107 -10.99 -0.93 9.07
C PHE A 107 -10.98 -2.45 9.22
N SER A 108 -10.18 -3.16 8.44
CA SER A 108 -10.07 -4.62 8.52
C SER A 108 -9.33 -5.07 9.78
N ARG A 109 -8.34 -4.31 10.28
CA ARG A 109 -7.61 -4.64 11.52
C ARG A 109 -8.42 -4.49 12.81
N ALA A 110 -9.45 -3.64 12.83
CA ALA A 110 -10.32 -3.46 14.00
C ALA A 110 -11.32 -4.61 14.20
N GLN A 111 -11.53 -5.46 13.21
CA GLN A 111 -12.53 -6.54 13.25
C GLN A 111 -11.96 -7.96 13.18
N SER A 112 -10.68 -8.16 12.86
CA SER A 112 -10.09 -9.50 12.79
C SER A 112 -8.91 -9.63 13.74
N GLN A 113 -9.09 -10.33 14.85
CA GLN A 113 -8.02 -10.82 15.74
C GLN A 113 -7.31 -12.06 15.17
N THR A 114 -7.63 -12.49 13.96
CA THR A 114 -6.97 -13.62 13.31
C THR A 114 -5.85 -13.13 12.39
N VAL A 115 -4.63 -13.55 12.71
CA VAL A 115 -3.46 -13.41 11.84
C VAL A 115 -3.72 -14.24 10.58
N SER A 116 -4.24 -13.62 9.53
CA SER A 116 -4.41 -14.25 8.22
C SER A 116 -3.11 -14.12 7.41
N ASP A 117 -2.89 -15.01 6.42
CA ASP A 117 -1.73 -14.94 5.50
C ASP A 117 -1.57 -13.57 4.82
N LYS A 118 -2.67 -12.81 4.66
CA LYS A 118 -2.64 -11.42 4.20
C LYS A 118 -1.92 -10.46 5.17
N ALA A 119 -1.94 -10.73 6.48
CA ALA A 119 -1.23 -9.92 7.47
C ALA A 119 0.28 -10.17 7.39
N ILE A 120 0.70 -11.41 7.10
CA ILE A 120 2.12 -11.78 6.95
C ILE A 120 2.75 -11.03 5.76
N GLY A 121 2.07 -10.99 4.61
CA GLY A 121 2.59 -10.29 3.42
C GLY A 121 2.72 -8.76 3.57
N SER A 122 1.93 -8.14 4.46
CA SER A 122 1.99 -6.68 4.67
C SER A 122 3.11 -6.26 5.63
N VAL A 123 3.57 -7.14 6.52
CA VAL A 123 4.58 -6.80 7.53
C VAL A 123 5.94 -6.44 6.93
N HIS A 124 6.24 -6.95 5.75
CA HIS A 124 7.51 -6.66 5.05
C HIS A 124 7.67 -5.19 4.64
N TYR A 125 6.58 -4.43 4.54
CA TYR A 125 6.59 -3.05 4.05
C TYR A 125 6.22 -2.02 5.12
N ILE A 126 5.90 -2.45 6.36
CA ILE A 126 5.51 -1.52 7.43
C ILE A 126 6.70 -0.69 7.89
N SER A 127 6.44 0.56 8.23
CA SER A 127 7.47 1.42 8.82
C SER A 127 7.77 1.07 10.30
N PRO A 128 8.94 1.45 10.83
CA PRO A 128 9.27 1.24 12.24
C PRO A 128 8.23 1.79 13.21
N GLU A 129 7.68 2.98 12.94
CA GLU A 129 6.63 3.58 13.75
C GLU A 129 5.30 2.79 13.69
N GLN A 130 4.97 2.18 12.53
CA GLN A 130 3.82 1.28 12.43
C GLN A 130 4.03 0.00 13.24
N ALA A 131 5.22 -0.59 13.16
CA ALA A 131 5.58 -1.79 13.91
C ALA A 131 5.52 -1.57 15.43
N LYS A 132 5.89 -0.38 15.91
CA LYS A 132 5.80 0.04 17.32
C LYS A 132 4.38 0.43 17.74
N GLY A 133 3.46 0.67 16.80
CA GLY A 133 2.13 1.22 17.09
C GLY A 133 2.12 2.72 17.36
N ASP A 134 3.18 3.43 16.98
CA ASP A 134 3.33 4.87 17.13
C ASP A 134 2.46 5.66 16.13
N LYS A 135 2.44 6.98 16.30
CA LYS A 135 1.71 7.86 15.38
C LYS A 135 2.39 7.89 14.01
N THR A 136 1.61 7.62 12.97
CA THR A 136 2.05 7.63 11.56
C THR A 136 1.79 8.96 10.88
N ASP A 137 2.70 9.37 9.99
CA ASP A 137 2.56 10.51 9.09
C ASP A 137 2.97 10.13 7.65
N ALA A 138 3.14 11.12 6.76
CA ALA A 138 3.51 10.91 5.37
C ALA A 138 4.83 10.13 5.19
N ARG A 139 5.76 10.20 6.14
CA ARG A 139 7.04 9.47 6.13
C ARG A 139 6.87 7.96 6.20
N THR A 140 5.79 7.49 6.81
CA THR A 140 5.40 6.08 6.84
C THR A 140 5.29 5.51 5.43
N ASP A 141 4.60 6.22 4.52
CA ASP A 141 4.46 5.77 3.13
C ASP A 141 5.80 5.83 2.38
N ILE A 142 6.63 6.84 2.66
CA ILE A 142 7.96 6.98 2.04
C ILE A 142 8.89 5.83 2.45
N TYR A 143 8.83 5.39 3.71
CA TYR A 143 9.55 4.20 4.16
C TYR A 143 9.12 2.96 3.36
N SER A 144 7.82 2.72 3.23
CA SER A 144 7.28 1.59 2.48
C SER A 144 7.68 1.64 0.99
N VAL A 145 7.74 2.84 0.38
CA VAL A 145 8.30 3.03 -0.97
C VAL A 145 9.77 2.62 -1.00
N GLY A 146 10.57 2.95 0.00
CA GLY A 146 11.97 2.53 0.11
C GLY A 146 12.13 1.01 0.09
N VAL A 147 11.33 0.30 0.89
CA VAL A 147 11.28 -1.17 0.90
C VAL A 147 10.90 -1.73 -0.47
N MET A 148 9.88 -1.15 -1.11
CA MET A 148 9.43 -1.56 -2.44
C MET A 148 10.51 -1.31 -3.51
N LEU A 149 11.24 -0.20 -3.44
CA LEU A 149 12.38 0.09 -4.33
C LEU A 149 13.49 -0.97 -4.18
N TYR A 150 13.81 -1.32 -2.93
CA TYR A 150 14.78 -2.37 -2.65
C TYR A 150 14.36 -3.69 -3.29
N GLU A 151 13.10 -4.11 -3.10
CA GLU A 151 12.57 -5.33 -3.70
C GLU A 151 12.61 -5.26 -5.24
N MET A 152 12.15 -4.17 -5.84
CA MET A 152 12.15 -4.03 -7.30
C MET A 152 13.55 -4.12 -7.92
N LEU A 153 14.58 -3.57 -7.26
CA LEU A 153 15.95 -3.57 -7.80
C LEU A 153 16.71 -4.86 -7.49
N SER A 154 16.53 -5.42 -6.29
CA SER A 154 17.30 -6.60 -5.84
C SER A 154 16.60 -7.94 -6.11
N GLY A 155 15.28 -7.92 -6.32
CA GLY A 155 14.44 -9.12 -6.37
C GLY A 155 14.23 -9.77 -5.00
N LYS A 156 14.65 -9.13 -3.91
CA LYS A 156 14.56 -9.64 -2.53
C LYS A 156 13.96 -8.59 -1.60
N LEU A 157 13.34 -9.03 -0.54
CA LEU A 157 12.92 -8.15 0.54
C LEU A 157 14.13 -7.77 1.41
N PRO A 158 14.22 -6.52 1.94
CA PRO A 158 15.32 -6.12 2.82
C PRO A 158 15.32 -6.89 4.13
N PHE A 159 14.13 -7.24 4.62
CA PHE A 159 13.95 -8.03 5.84
C PHE A 159 13.01 -9.20 5.55
N ASP A 160 13.46 -10.41 5.88
CA ASP A 160 12.69 -11.65 5.75
C ASP A 160 13.01 -12.55 6.95
N GLY A 161 12.05 -13.38 7.40
CA GLY A 161 12.20 -14.20 8.59
C GLY A 161 10.99 -15.07 8.90
N ASP A 162 11.13 -15.91 9.93
CA ASP A 162 10.16 -16.92 10.32
C ASP A 162 8.93 -16.33 11.05
N GLY A 163 8.26 -15.38 10.42
CA GLY A 163 6.98 -14.85 10.91
C GLY A 163 6.91 -13.34 11.07
N ALA A 164 5.67 -12.85 11.14
CA ALA A 164 5.36 -11.41 11.14
C ALA A 164 6.02 -10.63 12.29
N VAL A 165 6.16 -11.23 13.48
CA VAL A 165 6.77 -10.59 14.64
C VAL A 165 8.28 -10.40 14.45
N SER A 166 8.97 -11.43 13.92
CA SER A 166 10.41 -11.36 13.63
C SER A 166 10.70 -10.25 12.62
N ILE A 167 9.95 -10.21 11.51
CA ILE A 167 10.08 -9.19 10.45
C ILE A 167 9.80 -7.79 11.02
N ALA A 168 8.76 -7.63 11.85
CA ALA A 168 8.45 -6.34 12.48
C ALA A 168 9.57 -5.84 13.39
N ILE A 169 10.24 -6.75 14.13
CA ILE A 169 11.41 -6.41 14.94
C ILE A 169 12.57 -5.95 14.05
N MET A 170 12.86 -6.66 12.95
CA MET A 170 13.90 -6.26 12.00
C MET A 170 13.65 -4.86 11.43
N GLN A 171 12.39 -4.51 11.08
CA GLN A 171 12.02 -3.16 10.63
C GLN A 171 12.35 -2.06 11.66
N ILE A 172 12.40 -2.41 12.95
CA ILE A 172 12.67 -1.45 14.04
C ILE A 172 14.17 -1.32 14.31
N SER A 173 14.91 -2.41 14.27
CA SER A 173 16.24 -2.51 14.88
C SER A 173 17.37 -2.78 13.91
N GLU A 174 17.10 -3.26 12.71
CA GLU A 174 18.14 -3.67 11.77
C GLU A 174 18.32 -2.68 10.61
N LYS A 175 19.49 -2.77 9.97
CA LYS A 175 19.78 -2.08 8.71
C LYS A 175 19.61 -3.07 7.57
N PRO A 176 19.01 -2.67 6.44
CA PRO A 176 18.86 -3.51 5.27
C PRO A 176 20.20 -3.83 4.59
#